data_782fe5be1eb43690581737c5d62aac2b
#
_entry.id   782fe5be1eb43690581737c5d62aac2b
#
_cell.length_a   1.000
_cell.length_b   1.000
_cell.length_c   1.000
_cell.angle_alpha   90.00
_cell.angle_beta   90.00
_cell.angle_gamma   90.00
#
_symmetry.space_group_name_H-M   'P 1'
#
loop_
_entity.id
_entity.type
_entity.pdbx_description
1 polymer ?
#
loop_
_entity_poly.entity_id
_entity_poly.type
_entity_poly.pdbx_seq_one_letter_code
_entity_poly.pdbx_strand_id
1 'polypeptide(L)'
;EEEKRIDWETLYHHLKTDFQDKGGELVRQMLSRSARYGGGNTISDQWAVKISESYSNQVRSVSQKYPGYQFIPGWFSWSNTIVLGKQVGATPNGRHAFEPINHGANPHPGFRKDGALTAMSNSICAVQPGYGNTAPVQLELDPGMGRGEEAVQKIADYIMTLFEQGATLLNINIVNGQQILEADKDPSKYPNLVVRVTGFTAYFCSLTPEFRKLVVDRILIQG
;
A
#
# COMPACT_ATOMS: atom_id res chain seq x y z
N GLU A 1 -13.15 11.99 14.55
CA GLU A 1 -14.11 13.09 14.85
C GLU A 1 -15.44 12.55 15.37
N GLU A 2 -16.08 11.65 14.64
CA GLU A 2 -17.43 11.15 15.00
C GLU A 2 -17.45 10.45 16.36
N GLU A 3 -16.43 9.64 16.66
CA GLU A 3 -16.37 8.91 17.94
C GLU A 3 -15.76 9.72 19.10
N LYS A 4 -15.25 10.91 18.83
CA LYS A 4 -14.65 11.85 19.81
C LYS A 4 -13.61 11.19 20.75
N ARG A 5 -12.87 10.20 20.26
CA ARG A 5 -11.87 9.46 21.05
C ARG A 5 -10.64 10.29 21.40
N ILE A 6 -10.34 11.31 20.58
CA ILE A 6 -9.23 12.22 20.76
C ILE A 6 -9.59 13.56 20.09
N ASP A 7 -9.19 14.66 20.69
CA ASP A 7 -9.30 15.98 20.07
C ASP A 7 -8.11 16.27 19.15
N TRP A 8 -8.25 17.31 18.32
CA TRP A 8 -7.24 17.68 17.33
C TRP A 8 -5.93 18.16 17.94
N GLU A 9 -5.96 18.87 19.04
CA GLU A 9 -4.79 19.41 19.71
C GLU A 9 -3.94 18.28 20.30
N THR A 10 -4.59 17.34 20.98
CA THR A 10 -3.97 16.13 21.53
C THR A 10 -3.39 15.25 20.44
N LEU A 11 -4.14 15.02 19.34
CA LEU A 11 -3.65 14.26 18.19
C LEU A 11 -2.43 14.92 17.57
N TYR A 12 -2.48 16.24 17.34
CA TYR A 12 -1.38 17.00 16.75
C TYR A 12 -0.13 16.93 17.63
N HIS A 13 -0.30 17.03 18.94
CA HIS A 13 0.82 16.91 19.89
C HIS A 13 1.51 15.54 19.77
N HIS A 14 0.74 14.44 19.79
CA HIS A 14 1.30 13.09 19.64
C HIS A 14 1.96 12.85 18.26
N LEU A 15 1.39 13.39 17.19
CA LEU A 15 2.02 13.33 15.87
C LEU A 15 3.35 14.09 15.83
N LYS A 16 3.40 15.27 16.44
CA LYS A 16 4.62 16.10 16.49
C LYS A 16 5.75 15.47 17.30
N THR A 17 5.42 14.72 18.33
CA THR A 17 6.37 13.99 19.20
C THR A 17 6.66 12.57 18.70
N ASP A 18 6.13 12.18 17.53
CA ASP A 18 6.23 10.82 16.99
C ASP A 18 5.72 9.75 17.97
N PHE A 19 4.67 10.08 18.71
CA PHE A 19 4.09 9.22 19.74
C PHE A 19 5.05 8.84 20.89
N GLN A 20 6.19 9.52 21.06
CA GLN A 20 7.19 9.20 22.09
C GLN A 20 6.91 9.86 23.44
N ASP A 21 5.93 10.74 23.50
CA ASP A 21 5.49 11.38 24.72
C ASP A 21 4.60 10.47 25.58
N LYS A 22 4.29 10.94 26.80
CA LYS A 22 3.48 10.18 27.74
C LYS A 22 2.09 9.90 27.16
N GLY A 23 1.76 8.63 26.96
CA GLY A 23 0.49 8.17 26.39
C GLY A 23 0.49 8.05 24.88
N GLY A 24 1.51 8.53 24.18
CA GLY A 24 1.59 8.53 22.72
C GLY A 24 1.45 7.14 22.10
N GLU A 25 2.09 6.13 22.68
CA GLU A 25 1.98 4.75 22.20
C GLU A 25 0.55 4.18 22.33
N LEU A 26 -0.18 4.52 23.38
CA LEU A 26 -1.59 4.14 23.53
C LEU A 26 -2.46 4.79 22.45
N VAL A 27 -2.22 6.07 22.15
CA VAL A 27 -2.89 6.78 21.06
C VAL A 27 -2.55 6.14 19.73
N ARG A 28 -1.29 5.82 19.47
CA ARG A 28 -0.86 5.14 18.24
C ARG A 28 -1.57 3.80 18.05
N GLN A 29 -1.67 2.98 19.10
CA GLN A 29 -2.40 1.71 19.08
C GLN A 29 -3.90 1.91 18.85
N MET A 30 -4.51 2.92 19.43
CA MET A 30 -5.91 3.28 19.18
C MET A 30 -6.11 3.66 17.70
N LEU A 31 -5.23 4.49 17.15
CA LEU A 31 -5.26 4.90 15.74
C LEU A 31 -5.06 3.70 14.81
N SER A 32 -4.14 2.80 15.13
CA SER A 32 -3.87 1.61 14.32
C SER A 32 -5.05 0.62 14.27
N ARG A 33 -5.96 0.67 15.22
CA ARG A 33 -7.19 -0.14 15.28
C ARG A 33 -8.42 0.53 14.67
N SER A 34 -8.28 1.78 14.24
CA SER A 34 -9.38 2.51 13.59
C SER A 34 -9.62 1.98 12.17
N ALA A 35 -10.78 2.29 11.59
CA ALA A 35 -11.09 1.96 10.21
C ALA A 35 -10.02 2.55 9.28
N ARG A 36 -9.54 1.75 8.33
CA ARG A 36 -8.43 2.10 7.45
C ARG A 36 -8.78 1.85 5.99
N TYR A 37 -8.14 2.61 5.13
CA TYR A 37 -8.15 2.39 3.70
C TYR A 37 -7.59 1.00 3.36
N GLY A 38 -8.27 0.30 2.46
CA GLY A 38 -7.95 -1.09 2.09
C GLY A 38 -8.88 -2.12 2.73
N GLY A 39 -9.83 -1.68 3.56
CA GLY A 39 -10.77 -2.55 4.27
C GLY A 39 -11.93 -3.08 3.43
N GLY A 40 -12.16 -2.56 2.26
CA GLY A 40 -13.29 -2.87 1.39
C GLY A 40 -14.59 -2.20 1.87
N ASN A 41 -14.88 -1.03 1.34
CA ASN A 41 -16.08 -0.24 1.64
C ASN A 41 -16.19 0.28 3.09
N THR A 42 -15.08 0.55 3.74
CA THR A 42 -15.06 1.27 5.03
C THR A 42 -15.26 2.77 4.82
N ILE A 43 -15.52 3.50 5.92
CA ILE A 43 -15.56 4.98 5.86
C ILE A 43 -14.24 5.56 5.31
N SER A 44 -13.11 4.93 5.60
CA SER A 44 -11.79 5.34 5.09
C SER A 44 -11.65 5.09 3.59
N ASP A 45 -12.22 3.99 3.05
CA ASP A 45 -12.27 3.74 1.61
C ASP A 45 -13.13 4.78 0.91
N GLN A 46 -14.28 5.15 1.48
CA GLN A 46 -15.16 6.20 0.94
C GLN A 46 -14.45 7.57 0.90
N TRP A 47 -13.68 7.92 1.94
CA TRP A 47 -12.86 9.12 1.93
C TRP A 47 -11.73 9.07 0.89
N ALA A 48 -11.09 7.93 0.73
CA ALA A 48 -10.07 7.74 -0.30
C ALA A 48 -10.63 7.96 -1.71
N VAL A 49 -11.82 7.45 -2.01
CA VAL A 49 -12.53 7.69 -3.27
C VAL A 49 -12.81 9.18 -3.46
N LYS A 50 -13.40 9.85 -2.46
CA LYS A 50 -13.69 11.30 -2.54
C LYS A 50 -12.43 12.13 -2.81
N ILE A 51 -11.32 11.80 -2.15
CA ILE A 51 -10.04 12.51 -2.33
C ILE A 51 -9.50 12.26 -3.75
N SER A 52 -9.51 11.02 -4.21
CA SER A 52 -9.06 10.64 -5.56
C SER A 52 -9.88 11.35 -6.64
N GLU A 53 -11.21 11.32 -6.53
CA GLU A 53 -12.11 12.00 -7.46
C GLU A 53 -11.90 13.51 -7.45
N SER A 54 -11.81 14.12 -6.27
CA SER A 54 -11.57 15.56 -6.14
C SER A 54 -10.29 15.98 -6.84
N TYR A 55 -9.18 15.27 -6.59
CA TYR A 55 -7.91 15.54 -7.24
C TYR A 55 -7.99 15.33 -8.76
N SER A 56 -8.54 14.21 -9.22
CA SER A 56 -8.68 13.90 -10.63
C SER A 56 -9.53 14.95 -11.36
N ASN A 57 -10.60 15.43 -10.74
CA ASN A 57 -11.44 16.49 -11.29
C ASN A 57 -10.70 17.83 -11.37
N GLN A 58 -9.85 18.16 -10.37
CA GLN A 58 -9.01 19.37 -10.43
C GLN A 58 -8.00 19.28 -11.58
N VAL A 59 -7.34 18.15 -11.76
CA VAL A 59 -6.40 17.95 -12.88
C VAL A 59 -7.12 18.09 -14.23
N ARG A 60 -8.34 17.52 -14.37
CA ARG A 60 -9.16 17.68 -15.58
C ARG A 60 -9.52 19.15 -15.84
N SER A 61 -9.90 19.88 -14.80
CA SER A 61 -10.26 21.31 -14.94
C SER A 61 -9.05 22.16 -15.35
N VAL A 62 -7.85 21.81 -14.92
CA VAL A 62 -6.61 22.45 -15.35
C VAL A 62 -6.34 22.15 -16.83
N SER A 63 -6.54 20.91 -17.28
CA SER A 63 -6.36 20.55 -18.70
C SER A 63 -7.24 21.41 -19.63
N GLN A 64 -8.45 21.73 -19.23
CA GLN A 64 -9.35 22.58 -20.00
C GLN A 64 -8.85 24.02 -20.21
N LYS A 65 -7.97 24.51 -19.31
CA LYS A 65 -7.39 25.86 -19.38
C LYS A 65 -6.18 25.94 -20.32
N TYR A 66 -5.64 24.79 -20.75
CA TYR A 66 -4.46 24.72 -21.60
C TYR A 66 -4.75 23.92 -22.88
N PRO A 67 -5.31 24.57 -23.93
CA PRO A 67 -5.61 23.90 -25.20
C PRO A 67 -4.36 23.20 -25.78
N GLY A 68 -4.52 21.96 -26.21
CA GLY A 68 -3.42 21.14 -26.75
C GLY A 68 -2.64 20.33 -25.71
N TYR A 69 -2.96 20.48 -24.41
CA TYR A 69 -2.37 19.68 -23.34
C TYR A 69 -3.44 18.88 -22.61
N GLN A 70 -3.13 17.62 -22.32
CA GLN A 70 -3.94 16.77 -21.46
C GLN A 70 -3.09 16.36 -20.26
N PHE A 71 -3.45 16.86 -19.05
CA PHE A 71 -2.85 16.45 -17.80
C PHE A 71 -3.54 15.20 -17.30
N ILE A 72 -2.77 14.19 -16.93
CA ILE A 72 -3.27 12.89 -16.49
C ILE A 72 -2.76 12.63 -15.06
N PRO A 73 -3.64 12.48 -14.05
CA PRO A 73 -3.22 12.20 -12.68
C PRO A 73 -2.71 10.78 -12.54
N GLY A 74 -1.79 10.54 -11.60
CA GLY A 74 -1.28 9.22 -11.25
C GLY A 74 -0.99 9.09 -9.77
N TRP A 75 -1.15 7.88 -9.23
CA TRP A 75 -0.89 7.56 -7.82
C TRP A 75 0.28 6.59 -7.73
N PHE A 76 1.50 7.07 -7.70
CA PHE A 76 2.66 6.20 -7.62
C PHE A 76 3.80 6.82 -6.82
N SER A 77 4.50 6.00 -6.08
CA SER A 77 5.72 6.35 -5.35
C SER A 77 6.94 5.58 -5.87
N TRP A 78 6.73 4.56 -6.68
CA TRP A 78 7.78 3.67 -7.21
C TRP A 78 8.72 3.18 -6.09
N SER A 79 10.02 3.14 -6.36
CA SER A 79 11.06 2.81 -5.37
C SER A 79 11.35 3.94 -4.36
N ASN A 80 10.72 5.09 -4.50
CA ASN A 80 10.98 6.27 -3.67
C ASN A 80 10.24 6.26 -2.33
N THR A 81 9.51 5.20 -1.99
CA THR A 81 8.76 5.10 -0.73
C THR A 81 9.62 5.37 0.50
N ILE A 82 10.87 4.91 0.52
CA ILE A 82 11.83 5.14 1.60
C ILE A 82 12.26 6.60 1.62
N VAL A 83 12.73 7.12 0.50
CA VAL A 83 13.27 8.50 0.41
C VAL A 83 12.20 9.54 0.70
N LEU A 84 11.00 9.36 0.15
CA LEU A 84 9.86 10.23 0.43
C LEU A 84 9.39 10.10 1.88
N GLY A 85 9.35 8.88 2.42
CA GLY A 85 8.99 8.63 3.81
C GLY A 85 9.90 9.34 4.80
N LYS A 86 11.21 9.43 4.52
CA LYS A 86 12.18 10.17 5.35
C LYS A 86 11.89 11.68 5.47
N GLN A 87 11.00 12.22 4.65
CA GLN A 87 10.57 13.61 4.68
C GLN A 87 9.20 13.82 5.33
N VAL A 88 8.55 12.75 5.77
CA VAL A 88 7.19 12.79 6.31
C VAL A 88 7.20 12.43 7.79
N GLY A 89 6.63 13.31 8.61
CA GLY A 89 6.41 13.10 10.05
C GLY A 89 5.47 11.93 10.34
N ALA A 90 5.17 11.71 11.62
CA ALA A 90 4.19 10.72 12.04
C ALA A 90 2.80 11.03 11.44
N THR A 91 2.01 10.00 11.17
CA THR A 91 0.72 10.15 10.51
C THR A 91 -0.43 9.54 11.34
N PRO A 92 -1.68 10.05 11.17
CA PRO A 92 -2.82 9.62 11.98
C PRO A 92 -3.22 8.15 11.85
N ASN A 93 -2.60 7.40 10.95
CA ASN A 93 -2.77 5.96 10.85
C ASN A 93 -1.83 5.16 11.78
N GLY A 94 -1.04 5.85 12.61
CA GLY A 94 -0.08 5.23 13.52
C GLY A 94 1.29 4.93 12.90
N ARG A 95 1.59 5.43 11.67
CA ARG A 95 2.92 5.36 11.06
C ARG A 95 3.86 6.30 11.80
N HIS A 96 5.04 5.82 12.17
CA HIS A 96 6.09 6.66 12.77
C HIS A 96 6.68 7.66 11.77
N ALA A 97 7.25 8.72 12.30
CA ALA A 97 8.01 9.67 11.51
C ALA A 97 9.16 8.97 10.77
N PHE A 98 9.42 9.41 9.55
CA PHE A 98 10.54 8.94 8.71
C PHE A 98 10.47 7.48 8.25
N GLU A 99 9.45 6.73 8.63
CA GLU A 99 9.18 5.41 8.05
C GLU A 99 8.75 5.52 6.58
N PRO A 100 8.96 4.47 5.77
CA PRO A 100 8.51 4.46 4.37
C PRO A 100 7.02 4.78 4.24
N ILE A 101 6.66 5.51 3.18
CA ILE A 101 5.26 5.71 2.78
C ILE A 101 4.76 4.52 1.96
N ASN A 102 3.46 4.50 1.67
CA ASN A 102 2.83 3.44 0.90
C ASN A 102 3.38 3.35 -0.53
N HIS A 103 3.30 2.16 -1.11
CA HIS A 103 3.61 1.93 -2.52
C HIS A 103 2.36 2.20 -3.37
N GLY A 104 2.43 3.25 -4.19
CA GLY A 104 1.33 3.62 -5.07
C GLY A 104 0.02 3.81 -4.32
N ALA A 105 -1.05 3.20 -4.82
CA ALA A 105 -2.38 3.23 -4.20
C ALA A 105 -2.60 2.12 -3.16
N ASN A 106 -1.58 1.32 -2.84
CA ASN A 106 -1.72 0.28 -1.83
C ASN A 106 -1.95 0.87 -0.44
N PRO A 107 -2.74 0.21 0.42
CA PRO A 107 -2.90 0.61 1.81
C PRO A 107 -1.58 0.48 2.58
N HIS A 108 -1.50 1.18 3.70
CA HIS A 108 -0.33 1.08 4.58
C HIS A 108 -0.17 -0.34 5.11
N PRO A 109 1.05 -0.91 5.08
CA PRO A 109 1.33 -2.25 5.56
C PRO A 109 0.88 -2.52 7.00
N GLY A 110 0.55 -3.78 7.32
CA GLY A 110 0.32 -4.25 8.68
C GLY A 110 -1.04 -3.92 9.30
N PHE A 111 -1.98 -3.34 8.55
CA PHE A 111 -3.28 -2.96 9.12
C PHE A 111 -4.31 -4.10 9.14
N ARG A 112 -4.12 -5.12 8.35
CA ARG A 112 -5.06 -6.22 8.18
C ARG A 112 -4.33 -7.55 8.05
N LYS A 113 -4.79 -8.56 8.80
CA LYS A 113 -4.15 -9.88 8.86
C LYS A 113 -5.06 -11.02 8.34
N ASP A 114 -6.25 -10.70 7.88
CA ASP A 114 -7.28 -11.68 7.52
C ASP A 114 -7.29 -12.06 6.03
N GLY A 115 -6.19 -11.87 5.34
CA GLY A 115 -5.99 -12.30 3.94
C GLY A 115 -6.97 -11.66 2.95
N ALA A 116 -7.49 -10.50 3.25
CA ALA A 116 -8.52 -9.83 2.47
C ALA A 116 -7.99 -9.23 1.16
N LEU A 117 -7.32 -10.04 0.37
CA LEU A 117 -6.81 -9.64 -0.95
C LEU A 117 -7.89 -8.98 -1.81
N THR A 118 -9.11 -9.54 -1.81
CA THR A 118 -10.25 -8.99 -2.55
C THR A 118 -10.66 -7.62 -2.03
N ALA A 119 -10.76 -7.43 -0.70
CA ALA A 119 -11.15 -6.15 -0.14
C ALA A 119 -10.11 -5.06 -0.41
N MET A 120 -8.83 -5.39 -0.27
CA MET A 120 -7.72 -4.50 -0.60
C MET A 120 -7.75 -4.11 -2.08
N SER A 121 -7.94 -5.08 -2.97
CA SER A 121 -7.99 -4.86 -4.41
C SER A 121 -9.17 -3.97 -4.80
N ASN A 122 -10.36 -4.21 -4.24
CA ASN A 122 -11.52 -3.37 -4.46
C ASN A 122 -11.27 -1.92 -4.04
N SER A 123 -10.65 -1.71 -2.87
CA SER A 123 -10.30 -0.37 -2.39
C SER A 123 -9.31 0.33 -3.32
N ILE A 124 -8.29 -0.38 -3.80
CA ILE A 124 -7.28 0.19 -4.72
C ILE A 124 -7.90 0.48 -6.08
N CYS A 125 -8.74 -0.41 -6.61
CA CYS A 125 -9.43 -0.18 -7.90
C CYS A 125 -10.38 1.01 -7.83
N ALA A 126 -11.06 1.21 -6.71
CA ALA A 126 -12.00 2.31 -6.52
C ALA A 126 -11.34 3.71 -6.52
N VAL A 127 -10.05 3.81 -6.22
CA VAL A 127 -9.32 5.09 -6.20
C VAL A 127 -8.47 5.33 -7.46
N GLN A 128 -8.60 4.50 -8.49
CA GLN A 128 -7.85 4.67 -9.72
C GLN A 128 -8.14 6.03 -10.37
N PRO A 129 -7.10 6.75 -10.84
CA PRO A 129 -7.28 8.12 -11.33
C PRO A 129 -7.98 8.21 -12.70
N GLY A 130 -8.15 7.08 -13.38
CA GLY A 130 -8.69 7.00 -14.72
C GLY A 130 -7.72 7.46 -15.82
N TYR A 131 -8.22 7.49 -17.06
CA TYR A 131 -7.46 7.92 -18.26
C TYR A 131 -6.21 7.09 -18.59
N GLY A 132 -6.10 5.86 -18.11
CA GLY A 132 -4.98 4.98 -18.39
C GLY A 132 -3.66 5.37 -17.71
N ASN A 133 -3.68 6.29 -16.75
CA ASN A 133 -2.49 6.57 -15.97
C ASN A 133 -2.33 5.56 -14.82
N THR A 134 -1.10 5.44 -14.32
CA THR A 134 -0.76 4.38 -13.39
C THR A 134 -1.12 4.70 -11.94
N ALA A 135 -1.80 3.75 -11.31
CA ALA A 135 -1.89 3.61 -9.87
C ALA A 135 -1.60 2.13 -9.54
N PRO A 136 -0.32 1.76 -9.37
CA PRO A 136 0.07 0.36 -9.27
C PRO A 136 -0.61 -0.36 -8.12
N VAL A 137 -1.17 -1.53 -8.41
CA VAL A 137 -1.67 -2.50 -7.44
C VAL A 137 -0.56 -3.50 -7.18
N GLN A 138 0.02 -3.49 -6.00
CA GLN A 138 1.04 -4.45 -5.59
C GLN A 138 0.38 -5.65 -4.91
N LEU A 139 0.58 -6.83 -5.46
CA LEU A 139 0.00 -8.08 -4.97
C LEU A 139 1.10 -9.07 -4.61
N GLU A 140 0.96 -9.68 -3.46
CA GLU A 140 1.78 -10.81 -3.04
C GLU A 140 0.89 -12.06 -3.04
N LEU A 141 1.21 -13.06 -3.86
CA LEU A 141 0.47 -14.31 -3.94
C LEU A 141 1.30 -15.44 -3.36
N ASP A 142 0.69 -16.27 -2.52
CA ASP A 142 1.34 -17.48 -2.01
C ASP A 142 1.34 -18.57 -3.08
N PRO A 143 2.49 -19.21 -3.37
CA PRO A 143 2.55 -20.31 -4.32
C PRO A 143 1.75 -21.55 -3.87
N GLY A 144 1.32 -21.61 -2.62
CA GLY A 144 0.41 -22.63 -2.08
C GLY A 144 -1.05 -22.46 -2.49
N MET A 145 -1.44 -21.34 -3.13
CA MET A 145 -2.80 -21.11 -3.61
C MET A 145 -3.28 -22.13 -4.66
N GLY A 146 -2.39 -22.95 -5.19
CA GLY A 146 -2.67 -24.03 -6.10
C GLY A 146 -1.56 -24.29 -7.10
N ARG A 147 -1.72 -25.35 -7.86
CA ARG A 147 -0.80 -25.75 -8.94
C ARG A 147 -1.59 -26.21 -10.17
N GLY A 148 -0.95 -26.19 -11.34
CA GLY A 148 -1.55 -26.63 -12.59
C GLY A 148 -2.54 -25.64 -13.20
N GLU A 149 -3.34 -26.11 -14.15
CA GLU A 149 -4.22 -25.27 -14.97
C GLU A 149 -5.29 -24.54 -14.14
N GLU A 150 -5.83 -25.17 -13.11
CA GLU A 150 -6.84 -24.55 -12.25
C GLU A 150 -6.29 -23.31 -11.52
N ALA A 151 -5.04 -23.39 -11.01
CA ALA A 151 -4.41 -22.25 -10.35
C ALA A 151 -4.11 -21.12 -11.34
N VAL A 152 -3.66 -21.48 -12.55
CA VAL A 152 -3.43 -20.49 -13.62
C VAL A 152 -4.73 -19.79 -13.99
N GLN A 153 -5.84 -20.53 -14.14
CA GLN A 153 -7.13 -19.96 -14.45
C GLN A 153 -7.61 -19.01 -13.35
N LYS A 154 -7.51 -19.39 -12.07
CA LYS A 154 -7.89 -18.53 -10.94
C LYS A 154 -7.10 -17.21 -10.92
N ILE A 155 -5.80 -17.26 -11.19
CA ILE A 155 -4.97 -16.06 -11.26
C ILE A 155 -5.36 -15.20 -12.47
N ALA A 156 -5.62 -15.83 -13.62
CA ALA A 156 -6.06 -15.12 -14.82
C ALA A 156 -7.41 -14.42 -14.61
N ASP A 157 -8.39 -15.11 -14.06
CA ASP A 157 -9.71 -14.56 -13.74
C ASP A 157 -9.59 -13.40 -12.74
N TYR A 158 -8.72 -13.53 -11.75
CA TYR A 158 -8.46 -12.47 -10.79
C TYR A 158 -7.84 -11.23 -11.46
N ILE A 159 -6.83 -11.41 -12.32
CA ILE A 159 -6.20 -10.33 -13.07
C ILE A 159 -7.25 -9.62 -13.97
N MET A 160 -8.06 -10.37 -14.69
CA MET A 160 -9.11 -9.82 -15.53
C MET A 160 -10.11 -9.00 -14.71
N THR A 161 -10.58 -9.54 -13.58
CA THR A 161 -11.48 -8.84 -12.66
C THR A 161 -10.90 -7.50 -12.19
N LEU A 162 -9.60 -7.46 -11.85
CA LEU A 162 -8.96 -6.21 -11.43
C LEU A 162 -8.94 -5.16 -12.53
N PHE A 163 -8.66 -5.56 -13.77
CA PHE A 163 -8.71 -4.63 -14.91
C PHE A 163 -10.14 -4.17 -15.22
N GLU A 164 -11.13 -5.05 -15.12
CA GLU A 164 -12.55 -4.70 -15.26
C GLU A 164 -13.01 -3.71 -14.17
N GLN A 165 -12.45 -3.81 -12.98
CA GLN A 165 -12.69 -2.87 -11.88
C GLN A 165 -11.93 -1.54 -12.00
N GLY A 166 -11.10 -1.38 -13.03
CA GLY A 166 -10.40 -0.13 -13.31
C GLY A 166 -8.92 -0.09 -12.92
N ALA A 167 -8.32 -1.21 -12.51
CA ALA A 167 -6.87 -1.27 -12.33
C ALA A 167 -6.15 -0.91 -13.62
N THR A 168 -5.05 -0.17 -13.52
CA THR A 168 -4.27 0.27 -14.70
C THR A 168 -2.91 -0.39 -14.79
N LEU A 169 -2.38 -0.88 -13.67
CA LEU A 169 -1.12 -1.60 -13.60
C LEU A 169 -1.12 -2.56 -12.41
N LEU A 170 -0.76 -3.82 -12.65
CA LEU A 170 -0.61 -4.83 -11.63
C LEU A 170 0.86 -5.22 -11.47
N ASN A 171 1.36 -5.18 -10.24
CA ASN A 171 2.62 -5.78 -9.85
C ASN A 171 2.32 -7.04 -9.04
N ILE A 172 2.61 -8.19 -9.60
CA ILE A 172 2.36 -9.48 -8.94
C ILE A 172 3.70 -10.10 -8.54
N ASN A 173 3.82 -10.49 -7.28
CA ASN A 173 4.92 -11.24 -6.74
C ASN A 173 4.38 -12.57 -6.22
N ILE A 174 4.92 -13.68 -6.70
CA ILE A 174 4.54 -15.02 -6.23
C ILE A 174 5.67 -15.54 -5.38
N VAL A 175 5.52 -15.50 -4.07
CA VAL A 175 6.58 -15.82 -3.12
C VAL A 175 6.04 -16.57 -1.92
N ASN A 176 6.84 -17.48 -1.40
CA ASN A 176 6.54 -18.16 -0.15
C ASN A 176 6.86 -17.22 1.01
N GLY A 177 5.84 -16.81 1.76
CA GLY A 177 5.98 -15.88 2.88
C GLY A 177 6.93 -16.38 3.96
N GLN A 178 6.86 -17.67 4.31
CA GLN A 178 7.75 -18.28 5.28
C GLN A 178 9.22 -18.19 4.83
N GLN A 179 9.49 -18.46 3.56
CA GLN A 179 10.84 -18.34 2.99
C GLN A 179 11.37 -16.91 3.05
N ILE A 180 10.52 -15.90 2.81
CA ILE A 180 10.91 -14.49 2.95
C ILE A 180 11.28 -14.16 4.40
N LEU A 181 10.48 -14.61 5.38
CA LEU A 181 10.73 -14.38 6.80
C LEU A 181 12.01 -15.07 7.29
N GLU A 182 12.32 -16.23 6.75
CA GLU A 182 13.57 -16.93 7.03
C GLU A 182 14.78 -16.25 6.37
N ALA A 183 14.62 -15.82 5.11
CA ALA A 183 15.65 -15.07 4.39
C ALA A 183 15.93 -13.70 5.02
N ASP A 184 14.99 -13.08 5.68
CA ASP A 184 15.21 -11.82 6.40
C ASP A 184 16.13 -12.02 7.61
N LYS A 185 16.02 -13.16 8.30
CA LYS A 185 16.91 -13.52 9.41
C LYS A 185 18.33 -13.83 8.95
N ASP A 186 18.46 -14.49 7.80
CA ASP A 186 19.76 -14.86 7.23
C ASP A 186 19.67 -14.90 5.69
N PRO A 187 19.88 -13.75 5.02
CA PRO A 187 19.75 -13.68 3.55
C PRO A 187 20.75 -14.58 2.80
N SER A 188 21.87 -14.95 3.43
CA SER A 188 22.90 -15.75 2.79
C SER A 188 22.46 -17.19 2.52
N LYS A 189 21.48 -17.70 3.26
CA LYS A 189 20.89 -19.02 3.05
C LYS A 189 19.99 -19.13 1.81
N TYR A 190 19.58 -17.97 1.28
CA TYR A 190 18.65 -17.89 0.15
C TYR A 190 19.23 -17.04 -0.99
N PRO A 191 20.42 -17.37 -1.52
CA PRO A 191 21.14 -16.53 -2.50
C PRO A 191 20.36 -16.35 -3.81
N ASN A 192 19.50 -17.31 -4.15
CA ASN A 192 18.72 -17.31 -5.40
C ASN A 192 17.26 -16.86 -5.20
N LEU A 193 16.88 -16.38 -4.01
CA LEU A 193 15.54 -15.88 -3.77
C LEU A 193 15.35 -14.56 -4.49
N VAL A 194 14.46 -14.56 -5.48
CA VAL A 194 14.11 -13.40 -6.29
C VAL A 194 12.80 -12.84 -5.80
N VAL A 195 12.73 -11.52 -5.67
CA VAL A 195 11.53 -10.79 -5.22
C VAL A 195 11.25 -9.58 -6.10
N ARG A 196 9.97 -9.26 -6.25
CA ARG A 196 9.52 -7.99 -6.83
C ARG A 196 9.47 -6.94 -5.73
N VAL A 197 10.32 -5.92 -5.81
CA VAL A 197 10.40 -4.90 -4.77
C VAL A 197 9.32 -3.81 -4.98
N THR A 198 9.60 -2.84 -5.81
CA THR A 198 8.70 -1.71 -6.12
C THR A 198 8.93 -1.26 -7.56
N GLY A 199 8.43 -2.03 -8.53
CA GLY A 199 8.66 -1.74 -9.95
C GLY A 199 9.93 -2.35 -10.54
N PHE A 200 10.80 -2.98 -9.71
CA PHE A 200 11.96 -3.75 -10.15
C PHE A 200 12.05 -5.10 -9.44
N THR A 201 12.80 -6.01 -10.00
CA THR A 201 13.05 -7.36 -9.48
C THR A 201 14.52 -7.48 -9.06
N ALA A 202 14.79 -8.08 -7.91
CA ALA A 202 16.14 -8.27 -7.41
C ALA A 202 16.28 -9.57 -6.59
N TYR A 203 17.50 -10.01 -6.40
CA TYR A 203 17.79 -11.05 -5.39
C TYR A 203 17.58 -10.45 -3.99
N PHE A 204 16.84 -11.14 -3.14
CA PHE A 204 16.54 -10.67 -1.79
C PHE A 204 17.82 -10.39 -0.98
N CYS A 205 18.84 -11.25 -1.10
CA CYS A 205 20.13 -11.09 -0.42
C CYS A 205 20.90 -9.85 -0.87
N SER A 206 20.67 -9.33 -2.07
CA SER A 206 21.34 -8.12 -2.60
C SER A 206 20.65 -6.81 -2.20
N LEU A 207 19.47 -6.88 -1.62
CA LEU A 207 18.72 -5.71 -1.18
C LEU A 207 19.33 -5.09 0.09
N THR A 208 19.21 -3.76 0.23
CA THR A 208 19.51 -3.10 1.49
C THR A 208 18.51 -3.53 2.58
N PRO A 209 18.85 -3.41 3.88
CA PRO A 209 17.93 -3.75 4.96
C PRO A 209 16.57 -3.07 4.85
N GLU A 210 16.55 -1.79 4.44
CA GLU A 210 15.30 -1.04 4.27
C GLU A 210 14.41 -1.62 3.15
N PHE A 211 14.99 -2.03 2.02
CA PHE A 211 14.24 -2.66 0.94
C PHE A 211 13.78 -4.08 1.31
N ARG A 212 14.59 -4.86 2.06
CA ARG A 212 14.15 -6.15 2.60
C ARG A 212 12.95 -5.98 3.51
N LYS A 213 13.01 -5.00 4.43
CA LYS A 213 11.89 -4.67 5.31
C LYS A 213 10.61 -4.35 4.53
N LEU A 214 10.66 -3.60 3.43
CA LEU A 214 9.48 -3.35 2.60
C LEU A 214 8.84 -4.63 2.06
N VAL A 215 9.64 -5.62 1.67
CA VAL A 215 9.15 -6.92 1.20
C VAL A 215 8.54 -7.71 2.35
N VAL A 216 9.23 -7.77 3.49
CA VAL A 216 8.77 -8.46 4.70
C VAL A 216 7.45 -7.89 5.22
N ASP A 217 7.35 -6.56 5.33
CA ASP A 217 6.14 -5.89 5.82
C ASP A 217 4.91 -6.23 4.97
N ARG A 218 5.06 -6.42 3.66
CA ARG A 218 3.97 -6.85 2.78
C ARG A 218 3.52 -8.29 3.04
N ILE A 219 4.46 -9.19 3.32
CA ILE A 219 4.16 -10.59 3.66
C ILE A 219 3.41 -10.69 4.98
N LEU A 220 3.83 -9.92 5.99
CA LEU A 220 3.20 -9.90 7.32
C LEU A 220 1.74 -9.38 7.30
N ILE A 221 1.32 -8.75 6.20
CA ILE A 221 -0.06 -8.30 6.01
C ILE A 221 -0.98 -9.45 5.59
N GLN A 222 -0.43 -10.42 4.89
CA GLN A 222 -1.18 -11.50 4.23
C GLN A 222 -1.20 -12.81 5.04
N GLY A 223 -0.47 -12.87 6.17
CA GLY A 223 -0.36 -14.04 7.03
C GLY A 223 -1.36 -14.07 8.18
#